data_85b5f1c34261fd57596a246ebd7ef56e
#
_entry.id   85b5f1c34261fd57596a246ebd7ef56e
#
_cell.length_a   1.000
_cell.length_b   1.000
_cell.length_c   1.000
_cell.angle_alpha   90.00
_cell.angle_beta   90.00
_cell.angle_gamma   90.00
#
_symmetry.space_group_name_H-M   'P 1'
#
loop_
_entity.id
_entity.type
_entity.pdbx_description
1 polymer ?
#
loop_
_entity_poly.entity_id
_entity_poly.type
_entity_poly.pdbx_seq_one_letter_code
_entity_poly.pdbx_strand_id
1 'polypeptide(L)'
;MILFLQIKTKTNFQEEKIMGLFSKLFKGPEIDMEKSDANAKKMRELFDQAVENGDDYRLIFGYTEDVNWFNYGFVHGSKTKIGNLIVGWNEDSQTIVVVPTVPDLSGRGEPTYYRRSEILKAYRNKYPTDAFVIYPNKKGYIGINAYDWLDDEKLYVYVSQEEELAAFTDFFMKRFATK
;
A
#
# COMPACT_ATOMS: atom_id res chain seq x y z
N MET A 1 -3.93 -61.70 2.36
CA MET A 1 -4.47 -60.61 1.53
C MET A 1 -5.01 -59.40 2.34
N ILE A 2 -5.21 -59.51 3.64
CA ILE A 2 -5.78 -58.45 4.50
C ILE A 2 -4.69 -57.48 5.03
N LEU A 3 -3.44 -57.91 5.19
CA LEU A 3 -2.36 -57.09 5.76
C LEU A 3 -1.85 -55.97 4.81
N PHE A 4 -1.94 -56.17 3.50
CA PHE A 4 -1.52 -55.19 2.48
C PHE A 4 -2.49 -53.99 2.33
N LEU A 5 -3.79 -54.18 2.67
CA LEU A 5 -4.75 -53.09 2.59
C LEU A 5 -4.65 -52.12 3.77
N GLN A 6 -4.23 -52.59 4.95
CA GLN A 6 -4.10 -51.73 6.13
C GLN A 6 -2.88 -50.83 6.07
N ILE A 7 -1.83 -51.23 5.37
CA ILE A 7 -0.61 -50.43 5.21
C ILE A 7 -0.85 -49.26 4.22
N LYS A 8 -1.60 -49.53 3.12
CA LYS A 8 -1.93 -48.49 2.13
C LYS A 8 -2.85 -47.39 2.69
N THR A 9 -3.80 -47.73 3.53
CA THR A 9 -4.70 -46.75 4.15
C THR A 9 -4.02 -45.86 5.21
N LYS A 10 -3.06 -46.41 5.96
CA LYS A 10 -2.28 -45.61 6.92
C LYS A 10 -1.30 -44.64 6.22
N THR A 11 -0.70 -45.03 5.12
CA THR A 11 0.25 -44.16 4.38
C THR A 11 -0.49 -42.99 3.74
N ASN A 12 -1.63 -43.23 3.08
CA ASN A 12 -2.45 -42.16 2.50
C ASN A 12 -2.95 -41.15 3.56
N PHE A 13 -3.36 -41.63 4.74
CA PHE A 13 -3.84 -40.74 5.82
C PHE A 13 -2.72 -39.87 6.42
N GLN A 14 -1.47 -40.36 6.45
CA GLN A 14 -0.32 -39.60 6.89
C GLN A 14 0.09 -38.56 5.84
N GLU A 15 0.06 -38.94 4.56
CA GLU A 15 0.39 -38.01 3.45
C GLU A 15 -0.62 -36.87 3.33
N GLU A 16 -1.92 -37.13 3.46
CA GLU A 16 -2.97 -36.11 3.48
C GLU A 16 -2.81 -35.16 4.70
N LYS A 17 -2.44 -35.69 5.85
CA LYS A 17 -2.22 -34.90 7.07
C LYS A 17 -0.95 -34.02 6.96
N ILE A 18 0.09 -34.55 6.34
CA ILE A 18 1.35 -33.81 6.08
C ILE A 18 1.11 -32.76 5.00
N MET A 19 0.43 -33.07 3.91
CA MET A 19 0.06 -32.08 2.88
C MET A 19 -0.87 -31.00 3.44
N GLY A 20 -1.82 -31.33 4.30
CA GLY A 20 -2.67 -30.38 4.99
C GLY A 20 -1.91 -29.47 5.97
N LEU A 21 -0.84 -29.96 6.61
CA LEU A 21 0.04 -29.17 7.46
C LEU A 21 0.95 -28.25 6.65
N PHE A 22 1.50 -28.76 5.56
CA PHE A 22 2.33 -27.97 4.63
C PHE A 22 1.50 -26.88 3.92
N SER A 23 0.27 -27.18 3.50
CA SER A 23 -0.60 -26.16 2.90
C SER A 23 -0.98 -25.03 3.86
N LYS A 24 -1.09 -25.30 5.18
CA LYS A 24 -1.29 -24.27 6.22
C LYS A 24 -0.04 -23.43 6.50
N LEU A 25 1.15 -24.03 6.34
CA LEU A 25 2.44 -23.34 6.54
C LEU A 25 2.82 -22.45 5.34
N PHE A 26 2.29 -22.74 4.15
CA PHE A 26 2.55 -21.99 2.91
C PHE A 26 1.36 -21.12 2.47
N LYS A 27 0.22 -21.14 3.17
CA LYS A 27 -0.80 -20.11 2.99
C LYS A 27 -0.26 -18.82 3.57
N GLY A 28 -0.04 -17.83 2.72
CA GLY A 28 0.13 -16.44 3.15
C GLY A 28 -1.02 -16.00 4.07
N PRO A 29 -0.93 -14.83 4.69
CA PRO A 29 -1.99 -14.33 5.54
C PRO A 29 -3.33 -14.37 4.79
N GLU A 30 -4.39 -14.84 5.45
CA GLU A 30 -5.72 -14.91 4.87
C GLU A 30 -6.30 -13.49 4.85
N ILE A 31 -6.33 -12.89 3.66
CA ILE A 31 -6.83 -11.54 3.45
C ILE A 31 -8.36 -11.58 3.42
N ASP A 32 -9.00 -10.77 4.25
CA ASP A 32 -10.44 -10.53 4.21
C ASP A 32 -10.77 -9.64 2.99
N MET A 33 -11.10 -10.29 1.87
CA MET A 33 -11.39 -9.59 0.61
C MET A 33 -12.66 -8.75 0.69
N GLU A 34 -13.68 -9.17 1.44
CA GLU A 34 -14.93 -8.40 1.59
C GLU A 34 -14.64 -7.05 2.27
N LYS A 35 -13.84 -7.08 3.32
CA LYS A 35 -13.39 -5.88 4.01
C LYS A 35 -12.49 -5.00 3.15
N SER A 36 -11.57 -5.62 2.42
CA SER A 36 -10.70 -4.93 1.47
C SER A 36 -11.51 -4.18 0.41
N ASP A 37 -12.48 -4.84 -0.21
CA ASP A 37 -13.34 -4.26 -1.25
C ASP A 37 -14.22 -3.13 -0.67
N ALA A 38 -14.76 -3.31 0.54
CA ALA A 38 -15.52 -2.27 1.21
C ALA A 38 -14.67 -1.03 1.49
N ASN A 39 -13.41 -1.20 1.90
CA ASN A 39 -12.49 -0.09 2.13
C ASN A 39 -12.03 0.55 0.80
N ALA A 40 -11.77 -0.22 -0.25
CA ALA A 40 -11.47 0.31 -1.57
C ALA A 40 -12.61 1.20 -2.10
N LYS A 41 -13.87 0.78 -1.90
CA LYS A 41 -15.04 1.59 -2.24
C LYS A 41 -15.11 2.89 -1.43
N LYS A 42 -14.86 2.84 -0.13
CA LYS A 42 -14.79 4.07 0.71
C LYS A 42 -13.67 5.01 0.27
N MET A 43 -12.51 4.47 -0.06
CA MET A 43 -11.40 5.27 -0.61
C MET A 43 -11.83 5.99 -1.89
N ARG A 44 -12.55 5.30 -2.80
CA ARG A 44 -13.11 5.90 -4.01
C ARG A 44 -14.08 7.02 -3.67
N GLU A 45 -15.04 6.79 -2.78
CA GLU A 45 -16.02 7.79 -2.35
C GLU A 45 -15.37 9.04 -1.74
N LEU A 46 -14.35 8.87 -0.88
CA LEU A 46 -13.61 10.00 -0.28
C LEU A 46 -12.78 10.77 -1.31
N PHE A 47 -12.19 10.06 -2.27
CA PHE A 47 -11.42 10.68 -3.34
C PHE A 47 -12.29 11.50 -4.27
N ASP A 48 -13.43 10.96 -4.71
CA ASP A 48 -14.37 11.63 -5.62
C ASP A 48 -15.03 12.87 -4.98
N GLN A 49 -15.20 12.86 -3.65
CA GLN A 49 -15.64 14.06 -2.92
C GLN A 49 -14.55 15.15 -2.84
N ALA A 50 -13.29 14.80 -2.97
CA ALA A 50 -12.16 15.72 -2.85
C ALA A 50 -11.66 16.24 -4.19
N VAL A 51 -11.76 15.44 -5.23
CA VAL A 51 -11.09 15.63 -6.52
C VAL A 51 -12.12 15.77 -7.62
N GLU A 52 -12.07 16.88 -8.34
CA GLU A 52 -12.92 17.08 -9.52
C GLU A 52 -12.56 16.06 -10.60
N ASN A 53 -13.58 15.42 -11.20
CA ASN A 53 -13.42 14.32 -12.16
C ASN A 53 -12.60 13.15 -11.57
N GLY A 54 -12.89 12.77 -10.33
CA GLY A 54 -12.19 11.69 -9.62
C GLY A 54 -12.21 10.36 -10.38
N ASP A 55 -13.25 10.09 -11.17
CA ASP A 55 -13.40 8.89 -12.01
C ASP A 55 -12.29 8.73 -13.06
N ASP A 56 -11.62 9.81 -13.46
CA ASP A 56 -10.48 9.78 -14.37
C ASP A 56 -9.19 9.23 -13.73
N TYR A 57 -9.20 9.00 -12.43
CA TYR A 57 -8.05 8.54 -11.66
C TYR A 57 -8.20 7.09 -11.22
N ARG A 58 -7.13 6.31 -11.35
CA ARG A 58 -6.97 5.05 -10.63
C ARG A 58 -6.43 5.34 -9.23
N LEU A 59 -6.70 4.45 -8.26
CA LEU A 59 -6.35 4.69 -6.86
C LEU A 59 -5.49 3.58 -6.29
N ILE A 60 -4.57 3.98 -5.39
CA ILE A 60 -3.93 3.11 -4.41
C ILE A 60 -4.01 3.74 -3.03
N PHE A 61 -3.89 2.91 -2.01
CA PHE A 61 -3.54 3.33 -0.66
C PHE A 61 -2.03 3.52 -0.55
N GLY A 62 -1.61 4.58 0.10
CA GLY A 62 -0.23 4.84 0.46
C GLY A 62 -0.14 5.48 1.85
N TYR A 63 1.08 5.63 2.36
CA TYR A 63 1.31 6.37 3.59
C TYR A 63 2.65 7.09 3.57
N THR A 64 2.76 8.09 4.43
CA THR A 64 4.02 8.80 4.71
C THR A 64 4.49 8.49 6.11
N GLU A 65 5.81 8.52 6.30
CA GLU A 65 6.43 8.45 7.62
C GLU A 65 7.21 9.73 7.88
N ASP A 66 6.88 10.41 8.98
CA ASP A 66 7.66 11.53 9.49
C ASP A 66 8.34 11.10 10.80
N VAL A 67 9.66 10.93 10.74
CA VAL A 67 10.46 10.47 11.87
C VAL A 67 11.14 11.67 12.54
N ASN A 68 10.60 12.05 13.69
CA ASN A 68 11.20 13.07 14.53
C ASN A 68 12.16 12.45 15.55
N TRP A 69 13.44 12.75 15.41
CA TRP A 69 14.48 12.35 16.37
C TRP A 69 14.56 13.34 17.52
N PHE A 70 14.64 12.84 18.76
CA PHE A 70 14.90 13.66 19.93
C PHE A 70 16.09 13.14 20.72
N ASN A 71 16.82 14.06 21.33
CA ASN A 71 17.98 13.78 22.16
C ASN A 71 17.93 14.69 23.40
N TYR A 72 17.68 14.09 24.57
CA TYR A 72 17.65 14.78 25.85
C TYR A 72 18.71 14.18 26.77
N GLY A 73 19.98 14.58 26.58
CA GLY A 73 21.09 14.06 27.39
C GLY A 73 21.28 12.56 27.23
N PHE A 74 20.92 11.79 28.26
CA PHE A 74 21.03 10.32 28.23
C PHE A 74 19.81 9.60 27.59
N VAL A 75 18.76 10.34 27.24
CA VAL A 75 17.56 9.79 26.62
C VAL A 75 17.55 10.12 25.13
N HIS A 76 17.65 9.09 24.32
CA HIS A 76 17.57 9.18 22.86
C HIS A 76 16.35 8.42 22.37
N GLY A 77 15.62 8.95 21.41
CA GLY A 77 14.49 8.26 20.86
C GLY A 77 14.02 8.86 19.53
N SER A 78 13.02 8.23 18.95
CA SER A 78 12.33 8.72 17.78
C SER A 78 10.83 8.62 17.96
N LYS A 79 10.08 9.55 17.37
CA LYS A 79 8.65 9.49 17.28
C LYS A 79 8.29 9.50 15.80
N THR A 80 7.71 8.41 15.33
CA THR A 80 7.22 8.29 13.96
C THR A 80 5.75 8.71 13.93
N LYS A 81 5.40 9.58 12.99
CA LYS A 81 4.02 9.89 12.63
C LYS A 81 3.73 9.27 11.28
N ILE A 82 2.68 8.47 11.23
CA ILE A 82 2.17 7.86 10.01
C ILE A 82 1.02 8.71 9.49
N GLY A 83 1.10 9.12 8.24
CA GLY A 83 0.03 9.82 7.53
C GLY A 83 -0.53 8.93 6.43
N ASN A 84 -1.78 8.51 6.56
CA ASN A 84 -2.47 7.70 5.56
C ASN A 84 -2.90 8.55 4.37
N LEU A 85 -2.81 8.01 3.17
CA LEU A 85 -3.03 8.71 1.92
C LEU A 85 -3.88 7.86 0.97
N ILE A 86 -4.85 8.48 0.33
CA ILE A 86 -5.43 7.96 -0.91
C ILE A 86 -4.66 8.63 -2.05
N VAL A 87 -4.02 7.82 -2.89
CA VAL A 87 -3.17 8.28 -4.00
C VAL A 87 -3.87 7.97 -5.31
N GLY A 88 -4.32 9.00 -6.01
CA GLY A 88 -4.88 8.88 -7.34
C GLY A 88 -3.85 9.21 -8.41
N TRP A 89 -3.89 8.51 -9.55
CA TRP A 89 -3.09 8.88 -10.71
C TRP A 89 -3.88 8.82 -12.00
N ASN A 90 -3.55 9.72 -12.89
CA ASN A 90 -4.10 9.81 -14.22
C ASN A 90 -2.95 9.78 -15.24
N GLU A 91 -2.97 8.80 -16.14
CA GLU A 91 -1.88 8.57 -17.08
C GLU A 91 -1.84 9.61 -18.19
N ASP A 92 -3.01 10.10 -18.64
CA ASP A 92 -3.12 11.03 -19.75
C ASP A 92 -2.62 12.42 -19.34
N SER A 93 -3.05 12.91 -18.18
CA SER A 93 -2.61 14.19 -17.62
C SER A 93 -1.26 14.12 -16.93
N GLN A 94 -0.71 12.92 -16.74
CA GLN A 94 0.51 12.67 -15.95
C GLN A 94 0.45 13.36 -14.59
N THR A 95 -0.67 13.18 -13.90
CA THR A 95 -0.95 13.81 -12.61
C THR A 95 -1.07 12.76 -11.51
N ILE A 96 -0.47 13.02 -10.38
CA ILE A 96 -0.69 12.30 -9.12
C ILE A 96 -1.42 13.26 -8.17
N VAL A 97 -2.49 12.76 -7.55
CA VAL A 97 -3.25 13.50 -6.53
C VAL A 97 -3.16 12.72 -5.22
N VAL A 98 -2.84 13.40 -4.15
CA VAL A 98 -2.71 12.81 -2.81
C VAL A 98 -3.77 13.43 -1.92
N VAL A 99 -4.63 12.59 -1.35
CA VAL A 99 -5.68 12.97 -0.41
C VAL A 99 -5.36 12.34 0.96
N PRO A 100 -4.99 13.14 1.98
CA PRO A 100 -4.79 12.60 3.33
C PRO A 100 -6.08 11.95 3.87
N THR A 101 -5.93 10.86 4.61
CA THR A 101 -7.05 10.16 5.25
C THR A 101 -6.63 9.58 6.61
N VAL A 102 -7.54 8.88 7.27
CA VAL A 102 -7.32 8.14 8.51
C VAL A 102 -7.51 6.64 8.29
N PRO A 103 -6.96 5.76 9.15
CA PRO A 103 -6.98 4.32 8.92
C PRO A 103 -8.38 3.71 8.74
N ASP A 104 -9.40 4.26 9.40
CA ASP A 104 -10.80 3.80 9.35
C ASP A 104 -11.62 4.44 8.22
N LEU A 105 -10.98 5.32 7.42
CA LEU A 105 -11.63 6.07 6.33
C LEU A 105 -12.85 6.88 6.80
N SER A 106 -12.83 7.38 8.04
CA SER A 106 -13.91 8.24 8.60
C SER A 106 -13.80 9.70 8.17
N GLY A 107 -12.68 10.09 7.55
CA GLY A 107 -12.45 11.46 7.13
C GLY A 107 -11.31 11.60 6.14
N ARG A 108 -11.23 12.76 5.51
CA ARG A 108 -10.19 13.14 4.55
C ARG A 108 -9.70 14.58 4.74
N GLY A 109 -8.48 14.83 4.28
CA GLY A 109 -7.92 16.18 4.14
C GLY A 109 -8.14 16.76 2.74
N GLU A 110 -7.50 17.90 2.50
CA GLU A 110 -7.51 18.57 1.21
C GLU A 110 -6.57 17.88 0.21
N PRO A 111 -6.95 17.78 -1.07
CA PRO A 111 -6.13 17.17 -2.11
C PRO A 111 -4.89 18.01 -2.45
N THR A 112 -3.79 17.34 -2.72
CA THR A 112 -2.57 17.95 -3.25
C THR A 112 -2.26 17.35 -4.60
N TYR A 113 -2.05 18.21 -5.60
CA TYR A 113 -1.82 17.82 -6.99
C TYR A 113 -0.34 17.90 -7.34
N TYR A 114 0.19 16.87 -7.96
CA TYR A 114 1.55 16.79 -8.50
C TYR A 114 1.47 16.52 -10.00
N ARG A 115 1.60 17.55 -10.83
CA ARG A 115 1.67 17.42 -12.29
C ARG A 115 3.10 17.21 -12.72
N ARG A 116 3.33 16.24 -13.60
CA ARG A 116 4.69 15.91 -14.06
C ARG A 116 5.46 17.13 -14.61
N SER A 117 4.76 18.05 -15.29
CA SER A 117 5.34 19.27 -15.85
C SER A 117 5.75 20.31 -14.80
N GLU A 118 5.21 20.23 -13.59
CA GLU A 118 5.38 21.21 -12.51
C GLU A 118 6.35 20.75 -11.42
N ILE A 119 6.69 19.45 -11.39
CA ILE A 119 7.60 18.91 -10.36
C ILE A 119 9.06 19.03 -10.76
N LEU A 120 9.90 19.27 -9.78
CA LEU A 120 11.35 19.39 -9.95
C LEU A 120 12.00 18.02 -10.20
N LYS A 121 11.62 17.02 -9.39
CA LYS A 121 12.20 15.69 -9.42
C LYS A 121 11.22 14.65 -8.87
N ALA A 122 11.22 13.45 -9.47
CA ALA A 122 10.54 12.27 -8.92
C ALA A 122 11.36 11.01 -9.19
N TYR A 123 11.43 10.11 -8.22
CA TYR A 123 12.13 8.83 -8.34
C TYR A 123 11.61 7.82 -7.32
N ARG A 124 11.83 6.53 -7.58
CA ARG A 124 11.58 5.48 -6.61
C ARG A 124 12.85 5.25 -5.78
N ASN A 125 12.74 5.41 -4.47
CA ASN A 125 13.79 5.07 -3.53
C ASN A 125 13.55 3.64 -3.05
N LYS A 126 14.51 2.73 -3.30
CA LYS A 126 14.37 1.31 -2.92
C LYS A 126 15.01 0.97 -1.57
N TYR A 127 15.75 1.90 -1.00
CA TYR A 127 16.45 1.67 0.27
C TYR A 127 16.58 2.99 1.05
N PRO A 128 16.37 2.99 2.39
CA PRO A 128 16.00 1.87 3.27
C PRO A 128 14.51 1.48 3.19
N THR A 129 13.67 2.34 2.61
CA THR A 129 12.24 2.10 2.42
C THR A 129 11.89 2.22 0.94
N ASP A 130 11.04 1.33 0.44
CA ASP A 130 10.58 1.38 -0.95
C ASP A 130 9.52 2.47 -1.10
N ALA A 131 9.95 3.69 -1.40
CA ALA A 131 9.10 4.87 -1.44
C ALA A 131 9.13 5.55 -2.82
N PHE A 132 7.98 6.06 -3.24
CA PHE A 132 7.85 6.98 -4.37
C PHE A 132 8.07 8.41 -3.88
N VAL A 133 9.15 9.04 -4.31
CA VAL A 133 9.57 10.35 -3.83
C VAL A 133 9.31 11.41 -4.88
N ILE A 134 8.60 12.48 -4.51
CA ILE A 134 8.26 13.61 -5.38
C ILE A 134 8.74 14.91 -4.74
N TYR A 135 9.54 15.67 -5.47
CA TYR A 135 9.96 17.02 -5.12
C TYR A 135 9.16 18.03 -5.96
N PRO A 136 8.13 18.67 -5.42
CA PRO A 136 7.42 19.73 -6.16
C PRO A 136 8.31 20.98 -6.36
N ASN A 137 9.23 21.23 -5.43
CA ASN A 137 10.16 22.35 -5.47
C ASN A 137 11.43 22.04 -4.66
N LYS A 138 12.33 23.03 -4.50
CA LYS A 138 13.58 22.88 -3.73
C LYS A 138 13.39 22.83 -2.21
N LYS A 139 12.20 23.15 -1.69
CA LYS A 139 11.97 23.33 -0.24
C LYS A 139 11.43 22.10 0.47
N GLY A 140 10.93 21.13 -0.25
CA GLY A 140 10.36 19.94 0.37
C GLY A 140 10.06 18.82 -0.61
N TYR A 141 9.75 17.66 -0.08
CA TYR A 141 9.35 16.49 -0.84
C TYR A 141 8.25 15.71 -0.10
N ILE A 142 7.57 14.86 -0.82
CA ILE A 142 6.73 13.81 -0.25
C ILE A 142 7.34 12.45 -0.59
N GLY A 143 7.42 11.56 0.39
CA GLY A 143 7.72 10.15 0.21
C GLY A 143 6.46 9.34 0.45
N ILE A 144 5.99 8.62 -0.55
CA ILE A 144 4.81 7.77 -0.48
C ILE A 144 5.28 6.32 -0.42
N ASN A 145 5.04 5.66 0.71
CA ASN A 145 5.21 4.21 0.83
C ASN A 145 3.89 3.55 0.44
N ALA A 146 3.95 2.47 -0.32
CA ALA A 146 2.78 1.68 -0.69
C ALA A 146 3.16 0.20 -0.75
N TYR A 147 2.30 -0.66 -0.24
CA TYR A 147 2.46 -2.11 -0.19
C TYR A 147 1.22 -2.79 -0.73
N ASP A 148 1.36 -4.04 -1.14
CA ASP A 148 0.25 -4.84 -1.64
C ASP A 148 -0.85 -4.99 -0.60
N TRP A 149 -0.45 -5.13 0.67
CA TRP A 149 -1.34 -5.27 1.80
C TRP A 149 -0.61 -4.98 3.12
N LEU A 150 -1.33 -4.41 4.10
CA LEU A 150 -0.87 -4.15 5.47
C LEU A 150 -1.98 -4.58 6.45
N ASP A 151 -1.61 -5.30 7.53
CA ASP A 151 -2.54 -5.90 8.49
C ASP A 151 -2.79 -5.05 9.75
N ASP A 152 -1.97 -4.04 10.03
CA ASP A 152 -2.17 -3.17 11.20
C ASP A 152 -3.21 -2.07 10.94
N GLU A 153 -4.46 -2.43 11.09
CA GLU A 153 -5.62 -1.53 10.89
C GLU A 153 -5.68 -0.33 11.84
N LYS A 154 -4.88 -0.31 12.88
CA LYS A 154 -4.76 0.86 13.77
C LYS A 154 -3.90 1.95 13.15
N LEU A 155 -2.98 1.55 12.29
CA LEU A 155 -2.02 2.44 11.66
C LEU A 155 -2.33 2.68 10.18
N TYR A 156 -2.90 1.71 9.48
CA TYR A 156 -3.07 1.72 8.02
C TYR A 156 -4.49 1.36 7.60
N VAL A 157 -4.89 1.80 6.42
CA VAL A 157 -6.11 1.33 5.79
C VAL A 157 -5.93 -0.14 5.37
N TYR A 158 -6.88 -0.99 5.76
CA TYR A 158 -6.88 -2.41 5.36
C TYR A 158 -7.38 -2.55 3.92
N VAL A 159 -6.47 -2.75 2.99
CA VAL A 159 -6.77 -2.94 1.57
C VAL A 159 -5.73 -3.83 0.90
N SER A 160 -6.16 -4.76 0.06
CA SER A 160 -5.31 -5.56 -0.83
C SER A 160 -5.32 -4.91 -2.21
N GLN A 161 -4.15 -4.61 -2.78
CA GLN A 161 -4.00 -3.74 -3.95
C GLN A 161 -2.82 -4.11 -4.86
N GLU A 162 -2.50 -5.40 -4.99
CA GLU A 162 -1.35 -5.87 -5.75
C GLU A 162 -1.36 -5.38 -7.20
N GLU A 163 -2.51 -5.50 -7.89
CA GLU A 163 -2.64 -5.10 -9.29
C GLU A 163 -2.54 -3.58 -9.47
N GLU A 164 -3.22 -2.81 -8.62
CA GLU A 164 -3.19 -1.36 -8.65
C GLU A 164 -1.80 -0.81 -8.33
N LEU A 165 -1.11 -1.40 -7.36
CA LEU A 165 0.24 -1.00 -7.00
C LEU A 165 1.24 -1.32 -8.13
N ALA A 166 1.08 -2.47 -8.79
CA ALA A 166 1.89 -2.82 -9.95
C ALA A 166 1.67 -1.80 -11.10
N ALA A 167 0.42 -1.44 -11.39
CA ALA A 167 0.08 -0.46 -12.41
C ALA A 167 0.56 0.96 -12.05
N PHE A 168 0.41 1.38 -10.79
CA PHE A 168 0.94 2.66 -10.32
C PHE A 168 2.47 2.72 -10.44
N THR A 169 3.14 1.63 -10.07
CA THR A 169 4.60 1.53 -10.19
C THR A 169 5.06 1.68 -11.64
N ASP A 170 4.38 1.02 -12.55
CA ASP A 170 4.66 1.09 -13.99
C ASP A 170 4.47 2.52 -14.53
N PHE A 171 3.33 3.14 -14.23
CA PHE A 171 3.07 4.54 -14.56
C PHE A 171 4.13 5.47 -13.99
N PHE A 172 4.42 5.35 -12.67
CA PHE A 172 5.39 6.22 -12.01
C PHE A 172 6.77 6.12 -12.65
N MET A 173 7.26 4.92 -12.88
CA MET A 173 8.61 4.69 -13.41
C MET A 173 8.75 5.07 -14.89
N LYS A 174 7.72 4.85 -15.71
CA LYS A 174 7.80 5.07 -17.14
C LYS A 174 7.40 6.48 -17.58
N ARG A 175 6.45 7.10 -16.86
CA ARG A 175 5.84 8.36 -17.28
C ARG A 175 6.06 9.52 -16.30
N PHE A 176 6.19 9.24 -15.01
CA PHE A 176 6.22 10.29 -13.98
C PHE A 176 7.63 10.56 -13.42
N ALA A 177 8.47 9.54 -13.24
CA ALA A 177 9.83 9.71 -12.73
C ALA A 177 10.69 10.61 -13.63
N THR A 178 11.60 11.35 -13.00
CA THR A 178 12.60 12.14 -13.71
C THR A 178 13.84 11.28 -13.97
N LYS A 179 14.48 11.47 -15.09
CA LYS A 179 15.77 10.86 -15.40
C LYS A 179 16.89 11.46 -14.56
#